data_22cb995e1bfa7b98d63293efd1cfd896
#
_entry.id   22cb995e1bfa7b98d63293efd1cfd896
#
_cell.length_a   1.000
_cell.length_b   1.000
_cell.length_c   1.000
_cell.angle_alpha   90.00
_cell.angle_beta   90.00
_cell.angle_gamma   90.00
#
_symmetry.space_group_name_H-M   'P 1'
#
loop_
_entity.id
_entity.type
_entity.pdbx_description
1 polymer ?
#
loop_
_entity_poly.entity_id
_entity_poly.type
_entity_poly.pdbx_seq_one_letter_code
_entity_poly.pdbx_strand_id
1 'polypeptide(L)'
;MRIQDFKVVYICPDHNEKYHARKVHMDTMLGELGFKDVVHFKSGSENYPRCLAKANIEILTKYMDVPILVLEDDVEFTGVDAFDYADGVDAIYFGLSRCASHPTNEINEGECVVSPFSDTQVRVYNMLGMHAILYVTPKFKRAVIAKFKTPIWHTDIAMSRIQPAFRIVANKIPSFFQSAKFNAPGHDDSCTLFTITTPKPPPSRVFKMPTNLRYV
;
A
#
# COMPACT_ATOMS: atom_id res chain seq x y z
N MET A 1 1.10 14.69 12.05
CA MET A 1 2.22 13.75 12.23
C MET A 1 3.10 13.75 10.99
N ARG A 2 4.32 13.24 11.07
CA ARG A 2 5.21 13.07 9.91
C ARG A 2 5.43 11.58 9.64
N ILE A 3 5.69 11.23 8.39
CA ILE A 3 5.93 9.82 8.00
C ILE A 3 7.17 9.23 8.69
N GLN A 4 8.17 10.06 9.02
CA GLN A 4 9.40 9.67 9.71
C GLN A 4 9.20 9.28 11.19
N ASP A 5 8.02 9.57 11.74
CA ASP A 5 7.67 9.18 13.13
C ASP A 5 7.44 7.67 13.27
N PHE A 6 7.37 6.94 12.17
CA PHE A 6 7.10 5.51 12.14
C PHE A 6 8.34 4.69 11.78
N LYS A 7 8.38 3.46 12.29
CA LYS A 7 9.29 2.45 11.78
C LYS A 7 8.92 2.15 10.33
N VAL A 8 9.92 2.10 9.45
CA VAL A 8 9.74 1.74 8.05
C VAL A 8 10.42 0.40 7.72
N VAL A 9 9.72 -0.42 6.95
CA VAL A 9 10.28 -1.62 6.33
C VAL A 9 10.12 -1.47 4.82
N TYR A 10 11.20 -1.57 4.07
CA TYR A 10 11.08 -1.66 2.62
C TYR A 10 11.42 -3.08 2.14
N ILE A 11 10.65 -3.56 1.16
CA ILE A 11 10.76 -4.91 0.60
C ILE A 11 11.60 -4.82 -0.67
N CYS A 12 12.77 -5.47 -0.69
CA CYS A 12 13.63 -5.53 -1.87
C CYS A 12 14.36 -6.88 -1.94
N PRO A 13 14.35 -7.60 -3.07
CA PRO A 13 15.01 -8.91 -3.21
C PRO A 13 16.53 -8.87 -3.05
N ASP A 14 17.22 -7.85 -3.52
CA ASP A 14 18.68 -7.65 -3.41
C ASP A 14 19.54 -8.87 -3.86
N HIS A 15 19.19 -9.51 -4.98
CA HIS A 15 19.91 -10.70 -5.47
C HIS A 15 20.56 -10.51 -6.85
N ASN A 16 20.39 -9.36 -7.49
CA ASN A 16 21.06 -9.00 -8.75
C ASN A 16 21.28 -7.48 -8.81
N GLU A 17 21.99 -7.03 -9.84
CA GLU A 17 22.36 -5.61 -10.02
C GLU A 17 21.15 -4.67 -10.02
N LYS A 18 20.04 -5.06 -10.67
CA LYS A 18 18.80 -4.26 -10.68
C LYS A 18 18.27 -4.01 -9.25
N TYR A 19 18.14 -5.08 -8.47
CA TYR A 19 17.62 -4.96 -7.10
C TYR A 19 18.64 -4.34 -6.15
N HIS A 20 19.93 -4.54 -6.40
CA HIS A 20 20.97 -3.84 -5.65
C HIS A 20 20.89 -2.32 -5.87
N ALA A 21 20.70 -1.86 -7.10
CA ALA A 21 20.50 -0.44 -7.40
C ALA A 21 19.25 0.14 -6.71
N ARG A 22 18.13 -0.62 -6.69
CA ARG A 22 16.92 -0.23 -5.97
C ARG A 22 17.15 -0.15 -4.47
N LYS A 23 17.88 -1.11 -3.89
CA LYS A 23 18.26 -1.08 -2.47
C LYS A 23 19.07 0.17 -2.13
N VAL A 24 20.09 0.48 -2.91
CA VAL A 24 20.91 1.68 -2.71
C VAL A 24 20.05 2.94 -2.80
N HIS A 25 19.13 3.01 -3.77
CA HIS A 25 18.18 4.11 -3.89
C HIS A 25 17.33 4.25 -2.63
N MET A 26 16.73 3.16 -2.13
CA MET A 26 15.89 3.18 -0.93
C MET A 26 16.67 3.59 0.31
N ASP A 27 17.87 3.03 0.51
CA ASP A 27 18.73 3.40 1.66
C ASP A 27 19.09 4.89 1.63
N THR A 28 19.43 5.42 0.45
CA THR A 28 19.76 6.83 0.27
C THR A 28 18.56 7.73 0.54
N MET A 29 17.43 7.47 -0.13
CA MET A 29 16.21 8.25 -0.01
C MET A 29 15.70 8.27 1.44
N LEU A 30 15.61 7.11 2.09
CA LEU A 30 15.12 7.03 3.46
C LEU A 30 16.07 7.69 4.46
N GLY A 31 17.38 7.61 4.21
CA GLY A 31 18.40 8.32 4.98
C GLY A 31 18.28 9.84 4.86
N GLU A 32 18.14 10.36 3.64
CA GLU A 32 17.95 11.80 3.37
C GLU A 32 16.64 12.34 3.96
N LEU A 33 15.58 11.52 3.97
CA LEU A 33 14.31 11.84 4.62
C LEU A 33 14.38 11.82 6.15
N GLY A 34 15.48 11.33 6.74
CA GLY A 34 15.70 11.32 8.19
C GLY A 34 14.92 10.22 8.92
N PHE A 35 14.56 9.12 8.27
CA PHE A 35 14.02 7.96 8.96
C PHE A 35 15.08 7.36 9.89
N LYS A 36 14.74 7.14 11.16
CA LYS A 36 15.67 6.62 12.19
C LYS A 36 15.64 5.10 12.33
N ASP A 37 14.53 4.49 11.98
CA ASP A 37 14.27 3.05 12.18
C ASP A 37 13.87 2.41 10.85
N VAL A 38 14.89 2.15 10.02
CA VAL A 38 14.75 1.58 8.66
C VAL A 38 15.15 0.11 8.69
N VAL A 39 14.32 -0.74 8.13
CA VAL A 39 14.59 -2.17 7.97
C VAL A 39 14.50 -2.56 6.51
N HIS A 40 15.58 -3.05 5.94
CA HIS A 40 15.56 -3.74 4.67
C HIS A 40 15.03 -5.17 4.87
N PHE A 41 13.90 -5.51 4.23
CA PHE A 41 13.39 -6.88 4.20
C PHE A 41 13.78 -7.51 2.88
N LYS A 42 14.76 -8.41 2.94
CA LYS A 42 15.21 -9.18 1.78
C LYS A 42 14.17 -10.22 1.40
N SER A 43 13.35 -9.94 0.40
CA SER A 43 12.36 -10.88 -0.13
C SER A 43 12.98 -11.81 -1.17
N GLY A 44 12.31 -12.95 -1.45
CA GLY A 44 12.54 -13.68 -2.69
C GLY A 44 12.02 -12.91 -3.89
N SER A 45 12.50 -13.23 -5.07
CA SER A 45 11.96 -12.74 -6.36
C SER A 45 11.26 -13.85 -7.15
N GLU A 46 11.37 -15.08 -6.67
CA GLU A 46 10.78 -16.25 -7.30
C GLU A 46 9.28 -16.34 -7.00
N ASN A 47 8.55 -16.90 -7.92
CA ASN A 47 7.12 -17.15 -7.75
C ASN A 47 6.29 -15.91 -7.40
N TYR A 48 6.55 -14.76 -8.05
CA TYR A 48 5.66 -13.61 -7.95
C TYR A 48 4.21 -13.99 -8.35
N PRO A 49 3.17 -13.57 -7.63
CA PRO A 49 3.18 -12.62 -6.49
C PRO A 49 3.36 -13.27 -5.11
N ARG A 50 3.61 -14.57 -5.02
CA ARG A 50 3.69 -15.30 -3.74
C ARG A 50 4.85 -14.84 -2.85
N CYS A 51 5.99 -14.50 -3.45
CA CYS A 51 7.14 -13.97 -2.69
C CYS A 51 6.78 -12.66 -1.98
N LEU A 52 6.07 -11.75 -2.64
CA LEU A 52 5.62 -10.49 -2.05
C LEU A 52 4.56 -10.72 -0.96
N ALA A 53 3.62 -11.65 -1.18
CA ALA A 53 2.66 -12.04 -0.16
C ALA A 53 3.34 -12.61 1.09
N LYS A 54 4.34 -13.49 0.91
CA LYS A 54 5.13 -14.07 2.01
C LYS A 54 5.88 -12.99 2.78
N ALA A 55 6.54 -12.06 2.10
CA ALA A 55 7.23 -10.93 2.72
C ALA A 55 6.27 -10.11 3.60
N ASN A 56 5.11 -9.74 3.06
CA ASN A 56 4.10 -9.01 3.83
C ASN A 56 3.59 -9.80 5.04
N ILE A 57 3.33 -11.11 4.90
CA ILE A 57 2.92 -11.97 6.03
C ILE A 57 3.99 -11.93 7.15
N GLU A 58 5.25 -12.09 6.80
CA GLU A 58 6.35 -12.11 7.78
C GLU A 58 6.50 -10.73 8.47
N ILE A 59 6.48 -9.63 7.70
CA ILE A 59 6.57 -8.27 8.24
C ILE A 59 5.40 -7.99 9.17
N LEU A 60 4.16 -8.21 8.72
CA LEU A 60 2.96 -7.90 9.51
C LEU A 60 2.84 -8.80 10.74
N THR A 61 3.35 -10.03 10.68
CA THR A 61 3.41 -10.92 11.86
C THR A 61 4.42 -10.40 12.88
N LYS A 62 5.63 -10.02 12.43
CA LYS A 62 6.69 -9.50 13.29
C LYS A 62 6.30 -8.18 13.98
N TYR A 63 5.59 -7.31 13.28
CA TYR A 63 5.18 -5.99 13.75
C TYR A 63 3.68 -5.90 14.03
N MET A 64 3.08 -6.97 14.56
CA MET A 64 1.62 -7.07 14.74
C MET A 64 1.05 -5.93 15.59
N ASP A 65 1.70 -5.61 16.70
CA ASP A 65 1.14 -4.73 17.73
C ASP A 65 1.62 -3.27 17.65
N VAL A 66 2.45 -2.93 16.66
CA VAL A 66 2.95 -1.56 16.46
C VAL A 66 2.64 -1.07 15.03
N PRO A 67 2.31 0.21 14.83
CA PRO A 67 2.19 0.76 13.47
C PRO A 67 3.48 0.57 12.69
N ILE A 68 3.37 0.17 11.42
CA ILE A 68 4.50 -0.11 10.54
C ILE A 68 4.25 0.43 9.13
N LEU A 69 5.15 1.25 8.64
CA LEU A 69 5.16 1.70 7.25
C LEU A 69 5.89 0.66 6.39
N VAL A 70 5.20 0.11 5.41
CA VAL A 70 5.77 -0.83 4.44
C VAL A 70 5.86 -0.17 3.08
N LEU A 71 7.06 -0.19 2.49
CA LEU A 71 7.36 0.35 1.16
C LEU A 71 7.81 -0.75 0.22
N GLU A 72 7.50 -0.61 -1.07
CA GLU A 72 8.13 -1.38 -2.15
C GLU A 72 9.42 -0.69 -2.61
N ASP A 73 10.29 -1.39 -3.33
CA ASP A 73 11.65 -0.94 -3.66
C ASP A 73 11.74 -0.03 -4.89
N ASP A 74 10.61 0.30 -5.49
CA ASP A 74 10.49 1.13 -6.68
C ASP A 74 9.81 2.48 -6.45
N VAL A 75 9.73 2.91 -5.20
CA VAL A 75 9.09 4.18 -4.84
C VAL A 75 10.06 5.35 -4.84
N GLU A 76 9.54 6.53 -5.19
CA GLU A 76 10.17 7.83 -5.00
C GLU A 76 9.31 8.72 -4.12
N PHE A 77 9.95 9.66 -3.42
CA PHE A 77 9.30 10.61 -2.53
C PHE A 77 8.84 11.85 -3.28
N THR A 78 7.62 12.33 -2.99
CA THR A 78 7.01 13.49 -3.67
C THR A 78 7.32 14.84 -3.03
N GLY A 79 7.91 14.87 -1.83
CA GLY A 79 8.07 16.08 -1.02
C GLY A 79 7.02 16.27 0.07
N VAL A 80 5.99 15.40 0.14
CA VAL A 80 4.91 15.49 1.12
C VAL A 80 5.13 14.51 2.26
N ASP A 81 5.55 14.99 3.43
CA ASP A 81 5.87 14.17 4.61
C ASP A 81 4.88 14.31 5.77
N ALA A 82 4.05 15.37 5.77
CA ALA A 82 3.07 15.61 6.80
C ALA A 82 1.70 15.04 6.43
N PHE A 83 0.97 14.52 7.41
CA PHE A 83 -0.36 13.98 7.21
C PHE A 83 -1.22 14.08 8.47
N ASP A 84 -2.55 14.03 8.27
CA ASP A 84 -3.52 13.95 9.34
C ASP A 84 -3.68 12.50 9.81
N TYR A 85 -3.44 12.27 11.09
CA TYR A 85 -3.66 10.96 11.71
C TYR A 85 -5.00 10.97 12.45
N ALA A 86 -6.00 10.35 11.84
CA ALA A 86 -7.32 10.23 12.47
C ALA A 86 -7.40 8.97 13.34
N ASP A 87 -8.00 9.12 14.54
CA ASP A 87 -8.23 8.00 15.44
C ASP A 87 -9.11 6.92 14.81
N GLY A 88 -8.78 5.67 15.10
CA GLY A 88 -9.54 4.51 14.66
C GLY A 88 -9.38 4.16 13.17
N VAL A 89 -8.38 4.71 12.46
CA VAL A 89 -8.00 4.22 11.13
C VAL A 89 -7.27 2.88 11.24
N ASP A 90 -7.53 1.98 10.30
CA ASP A 90 -6.89 0.67 10.25
C ASP A 90 -5.60 0.68 9.43
N ALA A 91 -5.54 1.52 8.39
CA ALA A 91 -4.35 1.76 7.57
C ALA A 91 -4.42 3.12 6.87
N ILE A 92 -3.24 3.64 6.50
CA ILE A 92 -3.10 4.87 5.72
C ILE A 92 -2.24 4.57 4.48
N TYR A 93 -2.78 4.87 3.31
CA TYR A 93 -2.04 4.82 2.06
C TYR A 93 -1.31 6.12 1.83
N PHE A 94 0.00 6.07 1.79
CA PHE A 94 0.89 7.15 1.38
C PHE A 94 1.26 7.12 -0.10
N GLY A 95 0.96 6.00 -0.76
CA GLY A 95 0.97 5.87 -2.20
C GLY A 95 -0.45 5.77 -2.75
N LEU A 96 -0.67 6.28 -3.95
CA LEU A 96 -1.95 6.21 -4.63
C LEU A 96 -1.88 5.30 -5.85
N SER A 97 -3.02 4.79 -6.29
CA SER A 97 -3.17 4.16 -7.60
C SER A 97 -4.50 4.57 -8.23
N ARG A 98 -4.49 4.90 -9.52
CA ARG A 98 -5.72 5.14 -10.30
C ARG A 98 -6.52 3.88 -10.52
N CYS A 99 -5.89 2.72 -10.36
CA CYS A 99 -6.47 1.43 -10.71
C CYS A 99 -7.33 0.85 -9.57
N ALA A 100 -8.36 0.13 -9.95
CA ALA A 100 -9.20 -0.69 -9.08
C ALA A 100 -9.20 -2.16 -9.51
N SER A 101 -9.57 -3.07 -8.62
CA SER A 101 -9.78 -4.47 -8.99
C SER A 101 -11.20 -4.69 -9.49
N HIS A 102 -11.33 -5.47 -10.56
CA HIS A 102 -12.61 -5.98 -11.04
C HIS A 102 -12.94 -7.34 -10.38
N PRO A 103 -14.22 -7.71 -10.24
CA PRO A 103 -14.62 -9.03 -9.72
C PRO A 103 -13.99 -10.22 -10.46
N THR A 104 -13.68 -10.08 -11.75
CA THR A 104 -13.02 -11.08 -12.60
C THR A 104 -11.50 -11.18 -12.43
N ASN A 105 -10.92 -10.49 -11.47
CA ASN A 105 -9.47 -10.30 -11.25
C ASN A 105 -8.76 -9.40 -12.29
N GLU A 106 -9.51 -8.69 -13.10
CA GLU A 106 -8.98 -7.69 -14.01
C GLU A 106 -8.64 -6.39 -13.27
N ILE A 107 -7.82 -5.56 -13.90
CA ILE A 107 -7.45 -4.24 -13.43
C ILE A 107 -8.26 -3.22 -14.23
N ASN A 108 -9.03 -2.37 -13.52
CA ASN A 108 -9.73 -1.24 -14.09
C ASN A 108 -8.90 0.02 -13.90
N GLU A 109 -8.30 0.51 -14.95
CA GLU A 109 -7.54 1.76 -14.95
C GLU A 109 -8.46 2.97 -14.78
N GLY A 110 -8.00 3.94 -13.96
CA GLY A 110 -8.73 5.17 -13.71
C GLY A 110 -9.98 5.03 -12.83
N GLU A 111 -10.22 3.88 -12.23
CA GLU A 111 -11.46 3.56 -11.51
C GLU A 111 -11.29 3.31 -10.01
N CYS A 112 -10.23 3.78 -9.37
CA CYS A 112 -10.12 3.68 -7.92
C CYS A 112 -11.36 4.27 -7.23
N VAL A 113 -11.91 3.56 -6.23
CA VAL A 113 -13.17 3.90 -5.55
C VAL A 113 -12.86 4.47 -4.19
N VAL A 114 -13.14 5.76 -4.02
CA VAL A 114 -12.88 6.50 -2.79
C VAL A 114 -14.03 7.45 -2.47
N SER A 115 -14.17 7.86 -1.21
CA SER A 115 -15.09 8.93 -0.82
C SER A 115 -14.37 9.99 0.01
N PRO A 116 -14.92 11.20 0.16
CA PRO A 116 -14.35 12.20 1.06
C PRO A 116 -14.21 11.65 2.48
N PHE A 117 -13.11 11.97 3.16
CA PHE A 117 -12.89 11.63 4.56
C PHE A 117 -12.57 12.91 5.37
N SER A 118 -11.63 13.71 4.91
CA SER A 118 -11.29 15.03 5.44
C SER A 118 -10.87 15.97 4.30
N ASP A 119 -10.42 17.16 4.64
CA ASP A 119 -9.90 18.12 3.64
C ASP A 119 -8.66 17.59 2.93
N THR A 120 -7.85 16.78 3.62
CA THR A 120 -6.58 16.24 3.11
C THR A 120 -6.64 14.75 2.74
N GLN A 121 -7.68 14.03 3.16
CA GLN A 121 -7.77 12.58 3.00
C GLN A 121 -9.07 12.11 2.37
N VAL A 122 -9.02 10.92 1.79
CA VAL A 122 -10.15 10.16 1.27
C VAL A 122 -10.24 8.80 1.96
N ARG A 123 -11.46 8.28 2.07
CA ARG A 123 -11.74 6.89 2.47
C ARG A 123 -11.57 5.99 1.25
N VAL A 124 -10.82 4.91 1.40
CA VAL A 124 -10.54 3.94 0.34
C VAL A 124 -11.47 2.73 0.43
N TYR A 125 -12.05 2.36 -0.71
CA TYR A 125 -12.92 1.17 -0.85
C TYR A 125 -12.38 0.15 -1.87
N ASN A 126 -11.76 0.62 -2.96
CA ASN A 126 -11.15 -0.24 -3.96
C ASN A 126 -10.06 0.56 -4.68
N MET A 127 -8.83 0.37 -4.28
CA MET A 127 -7.65 0.99 -4.87
C MET A 127 -6.53 -0.05 -4.88
N LEU A 128 -5.92 -0.26 -6.03
CA LEU A 128 -4.73 -1.09 -6.14
C LEU A 128 -3.50 -0.32 -5.62
N GLY A 129 -2.34 -0.97 -5.71
CA GLY A 129 -1.08 -0.41 -5.25
C GLY A 129 -0.85 -0.66 -3.76
N MET A 130 0.26 -1.29 -3.47
CA MET A 130 0.69 -1.58 -2.09
C MET A 130 2.04 -0.94 -1.77
N HIS A 131 2.51 -0.08 -2.65
CA HIS A 131 3.87 0.43 -2.66
C HIS A 131 4.23 1.34 -1.46
N ALA A 132 3.23 1.91 -0.75
CA ALA A 132 3.46 2.71 0.46
C ALA A 132 2.23 2.69 1.38
N ILE A 133 2.24 1.81 2.38
CA ILE A 133 1.11 1.63 3.32
C ILE A 133 1.60 1.65 4.76
N LEU A 134 1.01 2.51 5.58
CA LEU A 134 1.11 2.44 7.04
C LEU A 134 0.01 1.50 7.55
N TYR A 135 0.40 0.33 8.04
CA TYR A 135 -0.48 -0.62 8.71
C TYR A 135 -0.60 -0.25 10.18
N VAL A 136 -1.78 0.14 10.63
CA VAL A 136 -1.99 0.67 11.98
C VAL A 136 -2.48 -0.40 12.94
N THR A 137 -3.63 -1.01 12.66
CA THR A 137 -4.27 -1.89 13.66
C THR A 137 -3.91 -3.37 13.51
N PRO A 138 -3.75 -4.10 14.63
CA PRO A 138 -3.59 -5.56 14.59
C PRO A 138 -4.74 -6.28 13.89
N LYS A 139 -5.96 -5.73 13.99
CA LYS A 139 -7.15 -6.29 13.33
C LYS A 139 -6.98 -6.31 11.81
N PHE A 140 -6.54 -5.20 11.21
CA PHE A 140 -6.31 -5.12 9.76
C PHE A 140 -5.14 -6.01 9.33
N LYS A 141 -4.03 -5.99 10.07
CA LYS A 141 -2.87 -6.85 9.79
C LYS A 141 -3.24 -8.33 9.76
N ARG A 142 -4.03 -8.80 10.75
CA ARG A 142 -4.54 -10.19 10.75
C ARG A 142 -5.38 -10.50 9.52
N ALA A 143 -6.24 -9.58 9.09
CA ALA A 143 -7.06 -9.76 7.89
C ALA A 143 -6.22 -9.85 6.61
N VAL A 144 -5.19 -9.00 6.47
CA VAL A 144 -4.23 -9.05 5.36
C VAL A 144 -3.48 -10.38 5.35
N ILE A 145 -2.95 -10.80 6.50
CA ILE A 145 -2.25 -12.09 6.66
C ILE A 145 -3.16 -13.25 6.27
N ALA A 146 -4.39 -13.28 6.78
CA ALA A 146 -5.35 -14.32 6.45
C ALA A 146 -5.66 -14.35 4.94
N LYS A 147 -5.83 -13.18 4.33
CA LYS A 147 -6.08 -13.06 2.90
C LYS A 147 -4.91 -13.55 2.06
N PHE A 148 -3.67 -13.21 2.44
CA PHE A 148 -2.47 -13.58 1.70
C PHE A 148 -2.08 -15.06 1.86
N LYS A 149 -2.59 -15.74 2.86
CA LYS A 149 -2.48 -17.21 3.02
C LYS A 149 -3.40 -18.00 2.08
N THR A 150 -4.41 -17.35 1.48
CA THR A 150 -5.27 -18.00 0.47
C THR A 150 -4.62 -17.92 -0.92
N PRO A 151 -5.04 -18.75 -1.89
CA PRO A 151 -4.63 -18.56 -3.29
C PRO A 151 -4.98 -17.14 -3.78
N ILE A 152 -3.96 -16.41 -4.25
CA ILE A 152 -4.11 -15.05 -4.75
C ILE A 152 -3.55 -14.96 -6.17
N TRP A 153 -4.18 -14.12 -7.00
CA TRP A 153 -3.69 -13.79 -8.33
C TRP A 153 -2.62 -12.69 -8.26
N HIS A 154 -2.94 -11.58 -7.55
CA HIS A 154 -2.06 -10.48 -7.25
C HIS A 154 -2.28 -10.00 -5.81
N THR A 155 -1.23 -9.50 -5.15
CA THR A 155 -1.31 -9.02 -3.76
C THR A 155 -2.21 -7.81 -3.61
N ASP A 156 -2.10 -6.83 -4.51
CA ASP A 156 -2.89 -5.62 -4.50
C ASP A 156 -4.38 -5.86 -4.82
N ILE A 157 -4.69 -6.79 -5.76
CA ILE A 157 -6.07 -7.26 -5.99
C ILE A 157 -6.62 -7.95 -4.74
N ALA A 158 -5.81 -8.78 -4.07
CA ALA A 158 -6.23 -9.43 -2.83
C ALA A 158 -6.48 -8.41 -1.71
N MET A 159 -5.62 -7.39 -1.61
CA MET A 159 -5.74 -6.29 -0.66
C MET A 159 -6.99 -5.45 -0.92
N SER A 160 -7.24 -5.05 -2.17
CA SER A 160 -8.37 -4.18 -2.51
C SER A 160 -9.72 -4.78 -2.13
N ARG A 161 -9.84 -6.11 -2.13
CA ARG A 161 -11.06 -6.83 -1.77
C ARG A 161 -11.41 -6.81 -0.29
N ILE A 162 -10.44 -6.54 0.57
CA ILE A 162 -10.70 -6.41 2.01
C ILE A 162 -10.84 -4.96 2.45
N GLN A 163 -10.41 -3.98 1.63
CA GLN A 163 -10.46 -2.56 1.96
C GLN A 163 -11.85 -2.06 2.43
N PRO A 164 -12.98 -2.47 1.81
CA PRO A 164 -14.30 -1.98 2.24
C PRO A 164 -14.66 -2.31 3.69
N ALA A 165 -14.14 -3.42 4.22
CA ALA A 165 -14.43 -3.89 5.58
C ALA A 165 -13.64 -3.16 6.68
N PHE A 166 -12.68 -2.31 6.31
CA PHE A 166 -11.76 -1.63 7.24
C PHE A 166 -11.79 -0.12 7.03
N ARG A 167 -11.44 0.65 8.05
CA ARG A 167 -11.32 2.10 7.96
C ARG A 167 -9.95 2.46 7.39
N ILE A 168 -9.82 2.38 6.08
CA ILE A 168 -8.59 2.70 5.35
C ILE A 168 -8.73 4.09 4.74
N VAL A 169 -7.72 4.92 4.89
CA VAL A 169 -7.66 6.25 4.29
C VAL A 169 -6.44 6.39 3.38
N ALA A 170 -6.48 7.34 2.48
CA ALA A 170 -5.33 7.76 1.69
C ALA A 170 -5.21 9.27 1.70
N ASN A 171 -4.00 9.80 1.68
CA ASN A 171 -3.78 11.22 1.44
C ASN A 171 -4.20 11.56 0.01
N LYS A 172 -4.83 12.72 -0.20
CA LYS A 172 -5.21 13.20 -1.55
C LYS A 172 -3.99 13.48 -2.43
N ILE A 173 -2.88 13.87 -1.80
CA ILE A 173 -1.56 14.03 -2.44
C ILE A 173 -0.69 12.90 -1.88
N PRO A 174 -0.12 12.03 -2.72
CA PRO A 174 0.70 10.93 -2.24
C PRO A 174 2.03 11.42 -1.67
N SER A 175 2.56 10.72 -0.66
CA SER A 175 3.93 10.95 -0.19
C SER A 175 4.95 10.16 -1.02
N PHE A 176 4.51 9.03 -1.57
CA PHE A 176 5.33 8.17 -2.43
C PHE A 176 4.57 7.78 -3.69
N PHE A 177 5.31 7.56 -4.78
CA PHE A 177 4.78 7.03 -6.04
C PHE A 177 5.71 5.96 -6.59
N GLN A 178 5.19 5.03 -7.39
CA GLN A 178 6.04 4.06 -8.10
C GLN A 178 6.66 4.73 -9.32
N SER A 179 7.98 4.74 -9.36
CA SER A 179 8.73 5.43 -10.41
C SER A 179 8.90 4.56 -11.65
N ALA A 180 8.61 5.12 -12.81
CA ALA A 180 8.87 4.50 -14.11
C ALA A 180 10.35 4.14 -14.31
N LYS A 181 11.26 4.87 -13.66
CA LYS A 181 12.71 4.61 -13.67
C LYS A 181 13.08 3.19 -13.24
N PHE A 182 12.30 2.59 -12.35
CA PHE A 182 12.56 1.26 -11.80
C PHE A 182 11.71 0.16 -12.44
N ASN A 183 10.71 0.53 -13.25
CA ASN A 183 9.73 -0.39 -13.81
C ASN A 183 10.01 -0.76 -15.27
N ALA A 184 9.18 -1.63 -15.83
CA ALA A 184 9.30 -2.05 -17.21
C ALA A 184 9.06 -0.87 -18.18
N PRO A 185 9.63 -0.89 -19.39
CA PRO A 185 9.32 0.10 -20.42
C PRO A 185 7.81 0.21 -20.66
N GLY A 186 7.29 1.44 -20.70
CA GLY A 186 5.86 1.72 -20.86
C GLY A 186 5.10 1.92 -19.53
N HIS A 187 5.74 1.70 -18.38
CA HIS A 187 5.17 2.14 -17.11
C HIS A 187 5.21 3.67 -17.02
N ASP A 188 4.11 4.27 -16.56
CA ASP A 188 3.94 5.72 -16.46
C ASP A 188 3.69 6.10 -14.99
N ASP A 189 4.45 7.07 -14.50
CA ASP A 189 4.31 7.61 -13.14
C ASP A 189 2.89 8.13 -12.88
N SER A 190 2.16 8.57 -13.90
CA SER A 190 0.81 9.14 -13.76
C SER A 190 -0.22 8.19 -13.16
N CYS A 191 0.05 6.89 -13.18
CA CYS A 191 -0.80 5.91 -12.51
C CYS A 191 -0.76 6.03 -10.98
N THR A 192 0.37 6.44 -10.43
CA THR A 192 0.59 6.55 -8.97
C THR A 192 0.94 7.97 -8.50
N LEU A 193 1.45 8.82 -9.39
CA LEU A 193 1.75 10.23 -9.11
C LEU A 193 0.61 11.12 -9.61
N PHE A 194 -0.40 11.32 -8.77
CA PHE A 194 -1.54 12.21 -9.05
C PHE A 194 -2.18 12.71 -7.75
N THR A 195 -3.02 13.73 -7.87
CA THR A 195 -3.81 14.24 -6.75
C THR A 195 -5.27 13.85 -6.92
N ILE A 196 -5.90 13.33 -5.85
CA ILE A 196 -7.34 13.06 -5.85
C ILE A 196 -8.09 14.38 -5.62
N THR A 197 -8.59 14.98 -6.70
CA THR A 197 -9.37 16.22 -6.66
C THR A 197 -10.86 15.97 -6.52
N THR A 198 -11.37 14.92 -7.17
CA THR A 198 -12.79 14.55 -7.17
C THR A 198 -12.92 13.07 -6.79
N PRO A 199 -13.29 12.78 -5.54
CA PRO A 199 -13.54 11.41 -5.13
C PRO A 199 -14.69 10.79 -5.91
N LYS A 200 -14.52 9.56 -6.42
CA LYS A 200 -15.58 8.75 -7.02
C LYS A 200 -16.10 7.79 -5.96
N PRO A 201 -17.24 8.06 -5.30
CA PRO A 201 -17.78 7.18 -4.28
C PRO A 201 -18.27 5.86 -4.88
N PRO A 202 -18.35 4.78 -4.07
CA PRO A 202 -18.88 3.52 -4.53
C PRO A 202 -20.33 3.70 -5.01
N PRO A 203 -20.73 3.06 -6.12
CA PRO A 203 -22.11 3.03 -6.54
C PRO A 203 -22.96 2.40 -5.42
N SER A 204 -24.08 3.03 -5.08
CA SER A 204 -24.95 2.71 -3.93
C SER A 204 -25.44 1.26 -3.86
N ARG A 205 -25.27 0.46 -4.93
CA ARG A 205 -25.68 -0.95 -5.02
C ARG A 205 -24.57 -1.98 -4.83
N VAL A 206 -23.28 -1.59 -4.73
CA VAL A 206 -22.16 -2.53 -4.77
C VAL A 206 -21.67 -2.94 -3.38
N PHE A 207 -22.00 -2.18 -2.34
CA PHE A 207 -21.56 -2.49 -0.97
C PHE A 207 -22.71 -2.98 -0.09
N LYS A 208 -23.32 -4.11 -0.43
CA LYS A 208 -23.81 -4.97 0.63
C LYS A 208 -22.58 -5.58 1.31
N MET A 209 -22.22 -5.07 2.48
CA MET A 209 -21.26 -5.75 3.34
C MET A 209 -21.68 -7.23 3.42
N PRO A 210 -20.76 -8.18 3.22
CA PRO A 210 -21.05 -9.56 3.54
C PRO A 210 -21.37 -9.61 5.04
N THR A 211 -22.63 -9.82 5.39
CA THR A 211 -23.11 -9.89 6.77
C THR A 211 -22.57 -11.11 7.55
N ASN A 212 -21.70 -11.92 6.91
CA ASN A 212 -21.24 -13.21 7.42
C ASN A 212 -19.72 -13.34 7.61
N LEU A 213 -18.99 -12.25 7.74
CA LEU A 213 -17.62 -12.33 8.25
C LEU A 213 -17.63 -12.52 9.77
N ARG A 214 -18.00 -13.72 10.23
CA ARG A 214 -17.65 -14.18 11.57
C ARG A 214 -16.15 -14.45 11.56
N TYR A 215 -15.37 -13.55 12.09
CA TYR A 215 -13.98 -13.80 12.40
C TYR A 215 -13.94 -14.69 13.65
N VAL A 216 -13.59 -15.96 13.46
CA VAL A 216 -13.14 -16.86 14.52
C VAL A 216 -11.69 -16.56 14.84
#